data_8b92705f2bf5e79149dba6445a7f96e2
#
_entry.id   8b92705f2bf5e79149dba6445a7f96e2
#
_cell.length_a   1.000
_cell.length_b   1.000
_cell.length_c   1.000
_cell.angle_alpha   90.00
_cell.angle_beta   90.00
_cell.angle_gamma   90.00
#
_symmetry.space_group_name_H-M   'P 1'
#
loop_
_entity.id
_entity.type
_entity.pdbx_description
1 polymer ?
#
loop_
_entity_poly.entity_id
_entity_poly.type
_entity_poly.pdbx_seq_one_letter_code
_entity_poly.pdbx_strand_id
1 'polypeptide(L)'
;QTDRRQAVNSYTYYTGPDSSGERPSGSLYEERSYNRQKVASSATLTYTPRLGDNHSLSIMGGWNIEDYTYKSNLMSREGIIIPGKPNFSLLEGEAMTLKDNGSYDWGLVGAFYRVSYSYKGKYLLEASGRYDGNSKFPSNQRWGFFPSGSVGWRISEENFMKNANWLDNLKIRASVGSAGNGLISDAYAYLSTMSIAQSSLLNNGSVFNYTQAPSPIPKSLTWEKATTYDLGLDFEAFNGRLNFSADIYRKKTTDMYVVGEELPAVFGNSAPKGNYADMRTDGWEASLSWRDSHKVAGKTLSYNIKVAVWDNTSKITRYTAKTGTLPTNYSINYYEGMTLGEMWGYKCDGLFQSDEEDNTSKITRYTAKTGTLPT
;
A
#
# COMPACT_ATOMS: atom_id res chain seq x y z
N GLN A 1 20.12 10.82 1.38
CA GLN A 1 19.33 12.04 1.59
C GLN A 1 19.11 12.23 3.08
N THR A 2 19.48 13.37 3.62
CA THR A 2 19.28 13.72 5.03
C THR A 2 18.22 14.81 5.08
N ASP A 3 17.11 14.58 5.80
CA ASP A 3 16.07 15.58 6.03
C ASP A 3 16.02 15.87 7.54
N ARG A 4 16.20 17.14 7.90
CA ARG A 4 16.08 17.62 9.28
C ARG A 4 14.93 18.61 9.33
N ARG A 5 13.91 18.30 10.09
CA ARG A 5 12.76 19.18 10.29
C ARG A 5 12.55 19.45 11.76
N GLN A 6 12.20 20.69 12.06
CA GLN A 6 11.76 21.16 13.36
C GLN A 6 10.30 21.60 13.22
N ALA A 7 9.42 21.06 14.04
CA ALA A 7 8.04 21.50 14.12
C ALA A 7 7.81 22.06 15.53
N VAL A 8 7.27 23.25 15.58
CA VAL A 8 6.92 23.93 16.82
C VAL A 8 5.40 23.95 16.91
N ASN A 9 4.84 23.29 17.92
CA ASN A 9 3.42 23.32 18.21
C ASN A 9 3.20 24.04 19.53
N SER A 10 2.39 25.09 19.51
CA SER A 10 1.91 25.76 20.73
C SER A 10 0.41 25.50 20.85
N TYR A 11 0.00 24.90 21.94
CA TYR A 11 -1.41 24.72 22.28
C TYR A 11 -1.76 25.63 23.44
N THR A 12 -2.63 26.63 23.20
CA THR A 12 -3.21 27.42 24.26
C THR A 12 -4.61 26.86 24.50
N TYR A 13 -4.77 26.06 25.55
CA TYR A 13 -6.10 25.64 25.97
C TYR A 13 -6.73 26.77 26.75
N TYR A 14 -7.70 27.47 26.16
CA TYR A 14 -8.57 28.38 26.86
C TYR A 14 -9.71 27.57 27.47
N THR A 15 -9.51 27.06 28.66
CA THR A 15 -10.63 26.72 29.53
C THR A 15 -10.98 27.98 30.28
N GLY A 16 -12.24 28.42 30.20
CA GLY A 16 -12.71 29.57 31.01
C GLY A 16 -12.39 29.37 32.49
N PRO A 17 -12.43 30.39 33.31
CA PRO A 17 -12.14 30.31 34.73
C PRO A 17 -13.04 29.22 35.33
N ASP A 18 -12.41 28.28 36.03
CA ASP A 18 -13.19 27.34 36.85
C ASP A 18 -13.93 28.06 37.92
N SER A 19 -14.83 27.41 38.65
CA SER A 19 -15.63 28.00 39.70
C SER A 19 -14.80 28.57 40.88
N SER A 20 -13.49 28.38 40.92
CA SER A 20 -12.57 28.89 41.91
C SER A 20 -11.85 30.18 41.48
N GLY A 21 -11.96 30.57 40.20
CA GLY A 21 -11.30 31.74 39.65
C GLY A 21 -9.81 31.58 39.42
N GLU A 22 -9.26 30.38 39.56
CA GLU A 22 -7.87 30.08 39.27
C GLU A 22 -7.62 30.03 37.75
N ARG A 23 -6.45 30.47 37.32
CA ARG A 23 -6.05 30.38 35.93
C ARG A 23 -5.89 28.91 35.53
N PRO A 24 -6.47 28.48 34.42
CA PRO A 24 -6.26 27.10 33.98
C PRO A 24 -4.77 26.83 33.75
N SER A 25 -4.24 25.89 34.49
CA SER A 25 -2.90 25.33 34.29
C SER A 25 -2.88 24.46 33.02
N GLY A 26 -2.87 25.07 31.82
CA GLY A 26 -3.09 24.25 30.66
C GLY A 26 -2.47 24.71 29.35
N SER A 27 -1.67 25.76 29.36
CA SER A 27 -0.93 26.14 28.17
C SER A 27 0.34 25.28 28.05
N LEU A 28 0.46 24.54 26.97
CA LEU A 28 1.59 23.66 26.69
C LEU A 28 2.36 24.21 25.48
N TYR A 29 3.67 24.25 25.59
CA TYR A 29 4.57 24.49 24.47
C TYR A 29 5.34 23.22 24.18
N GLU A 30 5.24 22.75 22.95
CA GLU A 30 5.96 21.58 22.46
C GLU A 30 6.86 21.95 21.28
N GLU A 31 8.09 21.49 21.35
CA GLU A 31 9.03 21.53 20.24
C GLU A 31 9.44 20.10 19.88
N ARG A 32 9.20 19.73 18.62
CA ARG A 32 9.53 18.41 18.10
C ARG A 32 10.62 18.55 17.04
N SER A 33 11.71 17.84 17.26
CA SER A 33 12.81 17.74 16.32
C SER A 33 12.86 16.32 15.75
N TYR A 34 12.94 16.20 14.43
CA TYR A 34 13.17 14.90 13.79
C TYR A 34 14.33 14.96 12.80
N ASN A 35 15.11 13.90 12.82
CA ASN A 35 16.17 13.65 11.87
C ASN A 35 15.86 12.37 11.11
N ARG A 36 15.79 12.46 9.78
CA ARG A 36 15.60 11.34 8.87
C ARG A 36 16.83 11.22 7.99
N GLN A 37 17.45 10.06 8.04
CA GLN A 37 18.59 9.77 7.19
C GLN A 37 18.25 8.54 6.34
N LYS A 38 18.35 8.66 5.02
CA LYS A 38 18.25 7.54 4.10
C LYS A 38 19.52 7.49 3.27
N VAL A 39 20.21 6.37 3.34
CA VAL A 39 21.34 6.06 2.47
C VAL A 39 20.91 4.95 1.52
N ALA A 40 21.08 5.17 0.22
CA ALA A 40 20.75 4.17 -0.79
C ALA A 40 21.93 4.04 -1.77
N SER A 41 22.28 2.81 -2.09
CA SER A 41 23.30 2.49 -3.08
C SER A 41 22.81 1.38 -3.99
N SER A 42 23.12 1.48 -5.27
CA SER A 42 22.80 0.45 -6.26
C SER A 42 23.94 0.32 -7.26
N ALA A 43 24.17 -0.92 -7.70
CA ALA A 43 25.08 -1.20 -8.81
C ALA A 43 24.40 -2.13 -9.81
N THR A 44 24.65 -1.89 -11.09
CA THR A 44 24.07 -2.66 -12.18
C THR A 44 25.15 -2.94 -13.21
N LEU A 45 25.21 -4.17 -13.71
CA LEU A 45 26.03 -4.59 -14.82
C LEU A 45 25.14 -5.12 -15.93
N THR A 46 25.33 -4.64 -17.13
CA THR A 46 24.62 -5.11 -18.33
C THR A 46 25.61 -5.63 -19.34
N TYR A 47 25.37 -6.81 -19.87
CA TYR A 47 26.16 -7.46 -20.91
C TYR A 47 25.28 -7.76 -22.11
N THR A 48 25.67 -7.24 -23.28
CA THR A 48 24.93 -7.41 -24.55
C THR A 48 25.89 -7.99 -25.59
N PRO A 49 25.99 -9.34 -25.69
CA PRO A 49 26.85 -10.01 -26.65
C PRO A 49 26.34 -9.81 -28.08
N ARG A 50 27.26 -9.79 -29.04
CA ARG A 50 26.94 -9.83 -30.48
C ARG A 50 26.74 -11.28 -30.89
N LEU A 51 25.50 -11.69 -31.14
CA LEU A 51 25.12 -13.07 -31.51
C LEU A 51 24.73 -13.22 -33.00
N GLY A 52 25.10 -12.22 -33.83
CA GLY A 52 24.71 -12.12 -35.25
C GLY A 52 23.39 -11.35 -35.43
N ASP A 53 22.95 -11.20 -36.67
CA ASP A 53 21.88 -10.27 -37.06
C ASP A 53 20.47 -10.72 -36.60
N ASN A 54 20.29 -12.02 -36.36
CA ASN A 54 18.99 -12.58 -36.02
C ASN A 54 18.73 -12.69 -34.51
N HIS A 55 19.75 -12.53 -33.69
CA HIS A 55 19.68 -12.77 -32.24
C HIS A 55 20.07 -11.52 -31.47
N SER A 56 19.22 -11.12 -30.55
CA SER A 56 19.53 -10.04 -29.59
C SER A 56 19.40 -10.60 -28.19
N LEU A 57 20.46 -10.49 -27.40
CA LEU A 57 20.51 -10.94 -26.02
C LEU A 57 21.03 -9.81 -25.14
N SER A 58 20.32 -9.55 -24.05
CA SER A 58 20.77 -8.65 -22.99
C SER A 58 20.64 -9.34 -21.64
N ILE A 59 21.73 -9.36 -20.89
CA ILE A 59 21.80 -9.92 -19.55
C ILE A 59 22.16 -8.79 -18.59
N MET A 60 21.34 -8.57 -17.59
CA MET A 60 21.55 -7.57 -16.57
C MET A 60 21.53 -8.21 -15.19
N GLY A 61 22.43 -7.83 -14.33
CA GLY A 61 22.44 -8.19 -12.92
C GLY A 61 22.84 -7.01 -12.07
N GLY A 62 22.42 -7.00 -10.83
CA GLY A 62 22.74 -5.92 -9.92
C GLY A 62 22.28 -6.16 -8.50
N TRP A 63 22.58 -5.20 -7.65
CA TRP A 63 22.17 -5.19 -6.26
C TRP A 63 21.80 -3.77 -5.81
N ASN A 64 20.99 -3.68 -4.78
CA ASN A 64 20.71 -2.43 -4.08
C ASN A 64 20.72 -2.64 -2.57
N ILE A 65 21.11 -1.60 -1.86
CA ILE A 65 21.08 -1.55 -0.39
C ILE A 65 20.43 -0.22 -0.01
N GLU A 66 19.53 -0.26 0.95
CA GLU A 66 18.94 0.93 1.57
C GLU A 66 19.06 0.81 3.08
N ASP A 67 19.48 1.88 3.72
CA ASP A 67 19.50 2.05 5.16
C ASP A 67 18.73 3.30 5.54
N TYR A 68 17.88 3.19 6.54
CA TYR A 68 17.02 4.28 6.97
C TYR A 68 17.03 4.39 8.50
N THR A 69 17.34 5.57 8.98
CA THR A 69 17.27 5.92 10.39
C THR A 69 16.33 7.09 10.61
N TYR A 70 15.45 6.94 11.56
CA TYR A 70 14.56 7.98 12.05
C TYR A 70 14.80 8.22 13.54
N LYS A 71 15.02 9.48 13.93
CA LYS A 71 15.15 9.91 15.33
C LYS A 71 14.22 11.08 15.56
N SER A 72 13.43 11.03 16.61
CA SER A 72 12.50 12.08 16.98
C SER A 72 12.60 12.37 18.47
N ASN A 73 12.84 13.64 18.80
CA ASN A 73 12.86 14.13 20.17
C ASN A 73 11.72 15.11 20.38
N LEU A 74 11.05 15.02 21.49
CA LEU A 74 10.01 15.91 21.92
C LEU A 74 10.48 16.63 23.21
N MET A 75 10.45 17.95 23.18
CA MET A 75 10.58 18.79 24.37
C MET A 75 9.24 19.47 24.62
N SER A 76 8.78 19.46 25.86
CA SER A 76 7.54 20.15 26.24
C SER A 76 7.66 20.78 27.61
N ARG A 77 7.02 21.95 27.79
CA ARG A 77 6.91 22.67 29.06
C ARG A 77 5.57 23.41 29.10
N GLU A 78 5.00 23.44 30.28
CA GLU A 78 3.72 24.13 30.54
C GLU A 78 3.91 25.59 30.92
N GLY A 79 2.81 26.37 30.96
CA GLY A 79 2.77 27.72 31.49
C GLY A 79 3.26 28.81 30.51
N ILE A 80 2.61 28.97 29.36
CA ILE A 80 2.91 30.06 28.41
C ILE A 80 2.54 31.40 29.02
N ILE A 81 3.54 32.26 29.27
CA ILE A 81 3.35 33.59 29.84
C ILE A 81 2.80 34.57 28.80
N ILE A 82 3.32 34.55 27.59
CA ILE A 82 2.97 35.47 26.51
C ILE A 82 2.32 34.70 25.36
N PRO A 83 0.99 34.81 25.18
CA PRO A 83 0.31 34.21 24.05
C PRO A 83 0.89 34.68 22.71
N GLY A 84 1.11 33.78 21.76
CA GLY A 84 1.64 34.09 20.43
C GLY A 84 3.16 34.28 20.33
N LYS A 85 3.89 34.20 21.45
CA LYS A 85 5.37 34.21 21.48
C LYS A 85 5.91 33.07 22.34
N PRO A 86 5.63 31.81 21.98
CA PRO A 86 6.09 30.67 22.75
C PRO A 86 7.61 30.54 22.66
N ASN A 87 8.26 30.43 23.80
CA ASN A 87 9.70 30.21 23.94
C ASN A 87 9.94 29.53 25.28
N PHE A 88 10.79 28.53 25.32
CA PHE A 88 11.11 27.75 26.53
C PHE A 88 11.57 28.66 27.72
N SER A 89 12.23 29.81 27.43
CA SER A 89 12.64 30.74 28.42
C SER A 89 11.51 31.58 29.03
N LEU A 90 10.33 31.56 28.40
CA LEU A 90 9.14 32.36 28.80
C LEU A 90 8.00 31.42 29.24
N LEU A 91 8.31 30.30 29.87
CA LEU A 91 7.37 29.31 30.39
C LEU A 91 7.53 29.24 31.92
N GLU A 92 6.43 29.32 32.66
CA GLU A 92 6.42 29.28 34.12
C GLU A 92 6.47 27.88 34.73
N GLY A 93 6.06 26.85 33.96
CA GLY A 93 6.00 25.46 34.46
C GLY A 93 7.36 24.97 34.95
N GLU A 94 7.40 24.32 36.11
CA GLU A 94 8.63 23.85 36.75
C GLU A 94 9.28 22.70 35.99
N ALA A 95 8.48 21.80 35.39
CA ALA A 95 8.98 20.60 34.74
C ALA A 95 9.10 20.76 33.20
N MET A 96 10.29 20.49 32.68
CA MET A 96 10.51 20.30 31.26
C MET A 96 10.56 18.80 30.96
N THR A 97 9.69 18.35 30.07
CA THR A 97 9.70 16.96 29.59
C THR A 97 10.55 16.86 28.34
N LEU A 98 11.54 15.96 28.40
CA LEU A 98 12.33 15.55 27.24
C LEU A 98 12.18 14.05 27.04
N LYS A 99 11.71 13.62 25.87
CA LYS A 99 11.55 12.20 25.57
C LYS A 99 11.89 11.87 24.12
N ASP A 100 12.34 10.63 23.90
CA ASP A 100 12.34 10.03 22.57
C ASP A 100 10.88 9.84 22.13
N ASN A 101 10.55 10.34 20.96
CA ASN A 101 9.21 10.29 20.38
C ASN A 101 9.14 9.31 19.19
N GLY A 102 9.72 8.13 19.34
CA GLY A 102 9.62 7.03 18.39
C GLY A 102 10.78 6.95 17.40
N SER A 103 11.99 6.77 17.91
CA SER A 103 13.17 6.49 17.06
C SER A 103 13.14 5.06 16.55
N TYR A 104 13.49 4.85 15.27
CA TYR A 104 13.58 3.53 14.66
C TYR A 104 14.52 3.53 13.46
N ASP A 105 14.98 2.35 13.09
CA ASP A 105 15.81 2.09 11.92
C ASP A 105 15.36 0.83 11.18
N TRP A 106 15.64 0.77 9.90
CA TRP A 106 15.42 -0.41 9.07
C TRP A 106 16.36 -0.41 7.88
N GLY A 107 16.64 -1.61 7.37
CA GLY A 107 17.46 -1.83 6.20
C GLY A 107 16.79 -2.76 5.20
N LEU A 108 17.09 -2.54 3.92
CA LEU A 108 16.66 -3.37 2.81
C LEU A 108 17.88 -3.67 1.93
N VAL A 109 18.03 -4.92 1.55
CA VAL A 109 19.04 -5.37 0.60
C VAL A 109 18.40 -6.26 -0.45
N GLY A 110 18.79 -6.09 -1.71
CA GLY A 110 18.25 -6.89 -2.79
C GLY A 110 19.28 -7.16 -3.88
N ALA A 111 19.20 -8.36 -4.46
CA ALA A 111 19.88 -8.72 -5.68
C ALA A 111 18.84 -8.98 -6.78
N PHE A 112 19.16 -8.60 -8.02
CA PHE A 112 18.23 -8.77 -9.12
C PHE A 112 18.96 -9.15 -10.41
N TYR A 113 18.22 -9.80 -11.29
CA TYR A 113 18.68 -10.14 -12.64
C TYR A 113 17.56 -9.93 -13.65
N ARG A 114 17.95 -9.74 -14.92
CA ARG A 114 17.06 -9.72 -16.08
C ARG A 114 17.80 -10.31 -17.28
N VAL A 115 17.16 -11.20 -18.01
CA VAL A 115 17.60 -11.76 -19.28
C VAL A 115 16.52 -11.48 -20.31
N SER A 116 16.86 -10.70 -21.33
CA SER A 116 15.96 -10.39 -22.44
C SER A 116 16.55 -10.97 -23.73
N TYR A 117 15.75 -11.75 -24.45
CA TYR A 117 16.15 -12.38 -25.69
C TYR A 117 15.13 -12.12 -26.79
N SER A 118 15.63 -11.81 -27.98
CA SER A 118 14.79 -11.65 -29.18
C SER A 118 15.39 -12.40 -30.34
N TYR A 119 14.53 -13.16 -31.04
CA TYR A 119 14.87 -13.82 -32.28
C TYR A 119 14.19 -13.15 -33.47
N LYS A 120 14.99 -12.61 -34.40
CA LYS A 120 14.55 -11.88 -35.59
C LYS A 120 13.58 -10.73 -35.31
N GLY A 121 13.55 -10.19 -34.10
CA GLY A 121 12.54 -9.22 -33.68
C GLY A 121 11.11 -9.74 -33.60
N LYS A 122 10.88 -11.03 -33.85
CA LYS A 122 9.57 -11.68 -33.90
C LYS A 122 9.18 -12.33 -32.58
N TYR A 123 10.07 -13.14 -32.02
CA TYR A 123 9.87 -13.87 -30.78
C TYR A 123 10.67 -13.19 -29.68
N LEU A 124 9.95 -12.76 -28.67
CA LEU A 124 10.48 -12.01 -27.54
C LEU A 124 10.34 -12.84 -26.28
N LEU A 125 11.41 -12.96 -25.51
CA LEU A 125 11.45 -13.69 -24.25
C LEU A 125 12.12 -12.80 -23.20
N GLU A 126 11.54 -12.69 -22.02
CA GLU A 126 12.17 -12.06 -20.89
C GLU A 126 11.99 -12.90 -19.62
N ALA A 127 13.06 -13.03 -18.85
CA ALA A 127 13.04 -13.58 -17.51
C ALA A 127 13.76 -12.64 -16.58
N SER A 128 13.15 -12.31 -15.46
CA SER A 128 13.75 -11.48 -14.44
C SER A 128 13.37 -11.97 -13.05
N GLY A 129 14.12 -11.52 -12.05
CA GLY A 129 13.80 -11.86 -10.67
C GLY A 129 14.58 -10.98 -9.70
N ARG A 130 14.01 -10.87 -8.49
CA ARG A 130 14.63 -10.20 -7.35
C ARG A 130 14.60 -11.10 -6.13
N TYR A 131 15.68 -11.05 -5.37
CA TYR A 131 15.79 -11.66 -4.06
C TYR A 131 16.07 -10.56 -3.05
N ASP A 132 15.07 -10.25 -2.22
CA ASP A 132 15.09 -9.10 -1.32
C ASP A 132 15.00 -9.53 0.15
N GLY A 133 15.78 -8.87 1.01
CA GLY A 133 15.74 -9.00 2.45
C GLY A 133 15.37 -7.67 3.11
N ASN A 134 14.41 -7.72 4.06
CA ASN A 134 13.94 -6.55 4.80
C ASN A 134 14.10 -6.80 6.31
N SER A 135 14.79 -5.91 7.01
CA SER A 135 15.05 -6.03 8.45
C SER A 135 13.79 -5.92 9.32
N LYS A 136 12.68 -5.41 8.78
CA LYS A 136 11.39 -5.33 9.47
C LYS A 136 10.74 -6.70 9.69
N PHE A 137 11.24 -7.75 9.07
CA PHE A 137 10.78 -9.11 9.25
C PHE A 137 11.72 -9.91 10.16
N PRO A 138 11.22 -10.92 10.88
CA PRO A 138 12.05 -11.82 11.66
C PRO A 138 13.06 -12.56 10.77
N SER A 139 14.19 -12.97 11.32
CA SER A 139 15.33 -13.50 10.56
C SER A 139 14.98 -14.67 9.64
N ASN A 140 14.06 -15.54 10.07
CA ASN A 140 13.60 -16.72 9.32
C ASN A 140 12.54 -16.41 8.26
N GLN A 141 11.98 -15.19 8.20
CA GLN A 141 10.93 -14.76 7.25
C GLN A 141 11.31 -13.48 6.49
N ARG A 142 12.57 -13.07 6.60
CA ARG A 142 13.10 -11.80 6.08
C ARG A 142 13.23 -11.77 4.56
N TRP A 143 13.52 -12.92 3.95
CA TRP A 143 13.89 -13.01 2.55
C TRP A 143 12.72 -13.40 1.66
N GLY A 144 12.57 -12.71 0.54
CA GLY A 144 11.56 -12.97 -0.49
C GLY A 144 12.17 -13.09 -1.88
N PHE A 145 11.70 -14.06 -2.68
CA PHE A 145 12.05 -14.18 -4.09
C PHE A 145 10.85 -13.85 -4.97
N PHE A 146 11.06 -12.96 -5.93
CA PHE A 146 10.03 -12.37 -6.80
C PHE A 146 10.43 -12.56 -8.27
N PRO A 147 10.10 -13.71 -8.86
CA PRO A 147 10.37 -14.00 -10.27
C PRO A 147 9.34 -13.35 -11.19
N SER A 148 9.75 -13.08 -12.44
CA SER A 148 8.89 -12.62 -13.52
C SER A 148 9.37 -13.20 -14.85
N GLY A 149 8.43 -13.50 -15.73
CA GLY A 149 8.72 -13.97 -17.08
C GLY A 149 7.67 -13.47 -18.06
N SER A 150 8.09 -13.20 -19.29
CA SER A 150 7.17 -12.81 -20.36
C SER A 150 7.59 -13.39 -21.70
N VAL A 151 6.60 -13.60 -22.55
CA VAL A 151 6.77 -14.01 -23.94
C VAL A 151 5.97 -13.07 -24.83
N GLY A 152 6.52 -12.76 -25.99
CA GLY A 152 5.86 -11.92 -27.00
C GLY A 152 6.07 -12.50 -28.39
N TRP A 153 5.01 -12.48 -29.19
CA TRP A 153 5.06 -12.86 -30.59
C TRP A 153 4.56 -11.72 -31.46
N ARG A 154 5.44 -11.17 -32.27
CA ARG A 154 5.11 -10.15 -33.26
C ARG A 154 4.67 -10.82 -34.56
N ILE A 155 3.36 -11.06 -34.68
CA ILE A 155 2.73 -11.75 -35.80
C ILE A 155 2.92 -10.93 -37.09
N SER A 156 2.89 -9.61 -37.00
CA SER A 156 3.11 -8.72 -38.18
C SER A 156 4.44 -8.95 -38.88
N GLU A 157 5.45 -9.45 -38.17
CA GLU A 157 6.78 -9.74 -38.73
C GLU A 157 6.86 -11.08 -39.45
N GLU A 158 5.80 -11.89 -39.41
CA GLU A 158 5.77 -13.19 -40.06
C GLU A 158 5.63 -13.08 -41.58
N ASN A 159 6.17 -14.05 -42.30
CA ASN A 159 6.18 -14.03 -43.76
C ASN A 159 4.77 -14.02 -44.37
N PHE A 160 3.80 -14.65 -43.75
CA PHE A 160 2.41 -14.68 -44.19
C PHE A 160 1.68 -13.35 -44.00
N MET A 161 2.22 -12.42 -43.17
CA MET A 161 1.65 -11.08 -42.92
C MET A 161 2.29 -9.98 -43.75
N LYS A 162 3.36 -10.24 -44.50
CA LYS A 162 4.10 -9.24 -45.30
C LYS A 162 3.28 -8.51 -46.34
N ASN A 163 2.17 -9.11 -46.80
CA ASN A 163 1.28 -8.49 -47.79
C ASN A 163 0.22 -7.58 -47.15
N ALA A 164 0.14 -7.53 -45.83
CA ALA A 164 -0.82 -6.70 -45.11
C ALA A 164 -0.24 -5.28 -44.88
N ASN A 165 -0.08 -4.51 -45.95
CA ASN A 165 0.56 -3.18 -45.94
C ASN A 165 -0.13 -2.12 -45.04
N TRP A 166 -1.34 -2.42 -44.60
CA TRP A 166 -2.10 -1.57 -43.69
C TRP A 166 -1.80 -1.83 -42.22
N LEU A 167 -1.17 -2.99 -41.91
CA LEU A 167 -0.87 -3.45 -40.57
C LEU A 167 0.61 -3.13 -40.24
N ASP A 168 0.82 -2.26 -39.25
CA ASP A 168 2.16 -1.86 -38.82
C ASP A 168 2.71 -2.80 -37.73
N ASN A 169 1.85 -3.16 -36.76
CA ASN A 169 2.24 -4.07 -35.67
C ASN A 169 1.04 -4.88 -35.19
N LEU A 170 1.25 -6.19 -35.06
CA LEU A 170 0.34 -7.10 -34.38
C LEU A 170 1.17 -7.98 -33.49
N LYS A 171 0.98 -7.85 -32.17
CA LYS A 171 1.74 -8.57 -31.16
C LYS A 171 0.82 -9.15 -30.10
N ILE A 172 0.99 -10.43 -29.83
CA ILE A 172 0.40 -11.08 -28.65
C ILE A 172 1.49 -11.21 -27.60
N ARG A 173 1.14 -10.95 -26.35
CA ARG A 173 2.05 -11.06 -25.21
C ARG A 173 1.39 -11.81 -24.07
N ALA A 174 2.18 -12.57 -23.35
CA ALA A 174 1.77 -13.19 -22.10
C ALA A 174 2.86 -12.98 -21.06
N SER A 175 2.46 -12.70 -19.84
CA SER A 175 3.41 -12.50 -18.74
C SER A 175 2.90 -13.09 -17.43
N VAL A 176 3.85 -13.47 -16.59
CA VAL A 176 3.63 -13.77 -15.19
C VAL A 176 4.72 -13.10 -14.38
N GLY A 177 4.33 -12.34 -13.35
CA GLY A 177 5.31 -11.66 -12.53
C GLY A 177 4.85 -11.55 -11.09
N SER A 178 5.81 -11.68 -10.17
CA SER A 178 5.59 -11.52 -8.74
C SER A 178 6.30 -10.27 -8.23
N ALA A 179 5.62 -9.51 -7.38
CA ALA A 179 6.18 -8.38 -6.66
C ALA A 179 5.94 -8.55 -5.16
N GLY A 180 6.95 -8.21 -4.36
CA GLY A 180 6.86 -8.22 -2.91
C GLY A 180 6.54 -6.85 -2.35
N ASN A 181 5.64 -6.79 -1.39
CA ASN A 181 5.38 -5.61 -0.58
C ASN A 181 5.86 -5.86 0.85
N GLY A 182 6.86 -5.08 1.28
CA GLY A 182 7.44 -5.12 2.63
C GLY A 182 7.05 -3.91 3.48
N LEU A 183 6.00 -3.17 3.11
CA LEU A 183 5.53 -1.99 3.81
C LEU A 183 4.80 -2.38 5.11
N ILE A 184 5.56 -2.47 6.19
CA ILE A 184 5.04 -2.61 7.55
C ILE A 184 5.27 -1.28 8.24
N SER A 185 4.23 -0.77 8.91
CA SER A 185 4.29 0.52 9.63
C SER A 185 5.27 0.49 10.80
N ASP A 186 5.34 -0.64 11.50
CA ASP A 186 6.22 -0.85 12.64
C ASP A 186 7.50 -1.57 12.22
N ALA A 187 8.66 -0.96 12.50
CA ALA A 187 9.97 -1.54 12.19
C ALA A 187 10.30 -2.77 13.04
N TYR A 188 9.63 -2.93 14.18
CA TYR A 188 9.91 -3.96 15.19
C TYR A 188 8.68 -4.82 15.54
N ALA A 189 7.71 -4.93 14.64
CA ALA A 189 6.47 -5.69 14.85
C ALA A 189 6.68 -7.17 15.25
N TYR A 190 7.89 -7.71 15.04
CA TYR A 190 8.27 -9.07 15.44
C TYR A 190 8.88 -9.17 16.84
N LEU A 191 9.04 -8.04 17.53
CA LEU A 191 9.56 -8.00 18.90
C LEU A 191 8.41 -7.86 19.90
N SER A 192 8.36 -8.74 20.88
CA SER A 192 7.43 -8.60 22.00
C SER A 192 7.99 -7.58 22.98
N THR A 193 7.34 -6.45 23.11
CA THR A 193 7.75 -5.37 24.01
C THR A 193 6.82 -5.26 25.20
N MET A 194 7.38 -4.94 26.36
CA MET A 194 6.63 -4.60 27.56
C MET A 194 6.66 -3.10 27.77
N SER A 195 5.53 -2.50 28.11
CA SER A 195 5.46 -1.09 28.51
C SER A 195 5.33 -0.94 30.01
N ILE A 196 5.91 0.13 30.53
CA ILE A 196 5.73 0.53 31.93
C ILE A 196 4.59 1.53 31.98
N ALA A 197 3.58 1.25 32.80
CA ALA A 197 2.49 2.16 33.06
C ALA A 197 2.48 2.56 34.53
N GLN A 198 1.92 3.72 34.80
CA GLN A 198 1.70 4.20 36.17
C GLN A 198 0.29 3.81 36.63
N SER A 199 0.19 3.27 37.82
CA SER A 199 -1.10 2.91 38.40
C SER A 199 -1.92 4.16 38.71
N SER A 200 -3.22 4.08 38.48
CA SER A 200 -4.18 5.08 39.00
C SER A 200 -4.52 4.88 40.48
N LEU A 201 -4.08 3.74 41.04
CA LEU A 201 -4.31 3.41 42.45
C LEU A 201 -3.12 3.90 43.29
N LEU A 202 -3.42 4.49 44.45
CA LEU A 202 -2.42 4.89 45.43
C LEU A 202 -2.09 3.71 46.35
N ASN A 203 -0.82 3.43 46.51
CA ASN A 203 -0.32 2.51 47.54
C ASN A 203 0.48 3.34 48.55
N ASN A 204 0.00 3.40 49.78
CA ASN A 204 0.55 4.27 50.83
C ASN A 204 0.74 5.75 50.40
N GLY A 205 -0.22 6.31 49.67
CA GLY A 205 -0.18 7.69 49.23
C GLY A 205 0.71 7.96 48.00
N SER A 206 1.33 6.93 47.44
CA SER A 206 2.18 7.04 46.25
C SER A 206 1.65 6.22 45.09
N VAL A 207 1.75 6.76 43.88
CA VAL A 207 1.52 5.99 42.64
C VAL A 207 2.70 5.09 42.36
N PHE A 208 2.43 3.88 41.90
CA PHE A 208 3.49 2.93 41.56
C PHE A 208 3.48 2.60 40.07
N ASN A 209 4.67 2.30 39.55
CA ASN A 209 4.83 1.82 38.19
C ASN A 209 4.62 0.30 38.15
N TYR A 210 3.95 -0.18 37.11
CA TYR A 210 3.81 -1.60 36.83
C TYR A 210 4.10 -1.90 35.36
N THR A 211 4.51 -3.13 35.08
CA THR A 211 4.78 -3.61 33.74
C THR A 211 3.48 -4.20 33.16
N GLN A 212 3.07 -3.71 31.99
CA GLN A 212 1.95 -4.28 31.26
C GLN A 212 2.35 -5.60 30.61
N ALA A 213 1.36 -6.46 30.37
CA ALA A 213 1.57 -7.69 29.62
C ALA A 213 2.19 -7.39 28.23
N PRO A 214 3.12 -8.23 27.77
CA PRO A 214 3.77 -8.02 26.48
C PRO A 214 2.75 -8.04 25.34
N SER A 215 2.97 -7.20 24.32
CA SER A 215 2.15 -7.23 23.11
C SER A 215 2.29 -8.56 22.39
N PRO A 216 1.18 -9.18 21.96
CA PRO A 216 1.23 -10.41 21.20
C PRO A 216 1.90 -10.16 19.83
N ILE A 217 2.76 -11.09 19.42
CA ILE A 217 3.41 -11.07 18.11
C ILE A 217 2.69 -12.00 17.14
N PRO A 218 2.63 -11.67 15.84
CA PRO A 218 2.00 -12.54 14.84
C PRO A 218 2.81 -13.81 14.61
N LYS A 219 2.14 -14.92 14.31
CA LYS A 219 2.79 -16.20 13.94
C LYS A 219 3.53 -16.11 12.60
N SER A 220 3.03 -15.28 11.68
CA SER A 220 3.61 -15.03 10.36
C SER A 220 3.76 -13.54 10.16
N LEU A 221 4.97 -13.11 9.83
CA LEU A 221 5.30 -11.73 9.49
C LEU A 221 6.34 -11.73 8.38
N THR A 222 5.88 -11.79 7.14
CA THR A 222 6.70 -11.87 5.94
C THR A 222 6.17 -10.97 4.83
N TRP A 223 6.80 -11.04 3.67
CA TRP A 223 6.41 -10.29 2.49
C TRP A 223 4.98 -10.62 2.03
N GLU A 224 4.18 -9.60 1.84
CA GLU A 224 2.98 -9.69 1.02
C GLU A 224 3.41 -9.87 -0.44
N LYS A 225 2.85 -10.84 -1.14
CA LYS A 225 3.25 -11.18 -2.50
C LYS A 225 2.09 -11.00 -3.47
N ALA A 226 2.27 -10.12 -4.46
CA ALA A 226 1.34 -9.93 -5.57
C ALA A 226 1.88 -10.62 -6.82
N THR A 227 1.18 -11.65 -7.30
CA THR A 227 1.50 -12.36 -8.55
C THR A 227 0.43 -12.04 -9.59
N THR A 228 0.84 -11.45 -10.70
CA THR A 228 -0.04 -11.10 -11.82
C THR A 228 0.22 -12.03 -13.00
N TYR A 229 -0.84 -12.59 -13.56
CA TYR A 229 -0.89 -13.30 -14.83
C TYR A 229 -1.59 -12.37 -15.82
N ASP A 230 -0.99 -12.13 -16.95
CA ASP A 230 -1.46 -11.16 -17.94
C ASP A 230 -1.37 -11.75 -19.35
N LEU A 231 -2.41 -11.48 -20.16
CA LEU A 231 -2.44 -11.77 -21.59
C LEU A 231 -2.88 -10.51 -22.33
N GLY A 232 -2.03 -10.03 -23.22
CA GLY A 232 -2.23 -8.77 -23.93
C GLY A 232 -2.11 -8.90 -25.43
N LEU A 233 -2.80 -7.99 -26.12
CA LEU A 233 -2.79 -7.79 -27.56
C LEU A 233 -2.43 -6.34 -27.86
N ASP A 234 -1.41 -6.11 -28.68
CA ASP A 234 -1.03 -4.81 -29.21
C ASP A 234 -1.25 -4.83 -30.74
N PHE A 235 -2.00 -3.86 -31.23
CA PHE A 235 -2.34 -3.70 -32.65
C PHE A 235 -2.09 -2.27 -33.09
N GLU A 236 -1.38 -2.10 -34.19
CA GLU A 236 -1.09 -0.80 -34.81
C GLU A 236 -1.28 -0.90 -36.30
N ALA A 237 -1.95 0.11 -36.91
CA ALA A 237 -2.28 0.11 -38.33
C ALA A 237 -2.30 1.52 -38.92
N PHE A 238 -2.31 1.57 -40.28
CA PHE A 238 -2.41 2.77 -41.09
C PHE A 238 -1.27 3.77 -40.86
N ASN A 239 -0.02 3.28 -40.86
CA ASN A 239 1.19 4.07 -40.56
C ASN A 239 1.13 4.72 -39.18
N GLY A 240 0.74 3.92 -38.18
CA GLY A 240 0.66 4.31 -36.78
C GLY A 240 -0.48 5.28 -36.46
N ARG A 241 -1.46 5.46 -37.34
CA ARG A 241 -2.66 6.28 -37.05
C ARG A 241 -3.57 5.61 -36.07
N LEU A 242 -3.83 4.32 -36.23
CA LEU A 242 -4.68 3.52 -35.32
C LEU A 242 -3.81 2.70 -34.40
N ASN A 243 -4.00 2.86 -33.09
CA ASN A 243 -3.36 2.03 -32.08
C ASN A 243 -4.46 1.46 -31.16
N PHE A 244 -4.42 0.15 -30.95
CA PHE A 244 -5.30 -0.56 -30.05
C PHE A 244 -4.44 -1.45 -29.13
N SER A 245 -4.76 -1.46 -27.85
CA SER A 245 -4.15 -2.35 -26.86
C SER A 245 -5.25 -2.89 -25.96
N ALA A 246 -5.22 -4.18 -25.69
CA ALA A 246 -6.16 -4.81 -24.77
C ALA A 246 -5.42 -5.84 -23.89
N ASP A 247 -5.79 -5.89 -22.62
CA ASP A 247 -5.24 -6.78 -21.63
C ASP A 247 -6.35 -7.45 -20.80
N ILE A 248 -6.15 -8.73 -20.49
CA ILE A 248 -6.89 -9.44 -19.47
C ILE A 248 -5.92 -9.96 -18.43
N TYR A 249 -6.21 -9.72 -17.16
CA TYR A 249 -5.29 -10.09 -16.12
C TYR A 249 -5.97 -10.69 -14.89
N ARG A 250 -5.20 -11.51 -14.19
CA ARG A 250 -5.52 -12.02 -12.86
C ARG A 250 -4.37 -11.74 -11.92
N LYS A 251 -4.63 -10.96 -10.89
CA LYS A 251 -3.70 -10.66 -9.80
C LYS A 251 -4.09 -11.43 -8.55
N LYS A 252 -3.17 -12.22 -8.01
CA LYS A 252 -3.31 -12.86 -6.70
C LYS A 252 -2.39 -12.16 -5.72
N THR A 253 -2.96 -11.59 -4.66
CA THR A 253 -2.21 -11.02 -3.54
C THR A 253 -2.31 -11.99 -2.38
N THR A 254 -1.18 -12.57 -1.98
CA THR A 254 -1.10 -13.54 -0.89
C THR A 254 -0.36 -12.96 0.30
N ASP A 255 -0.64 -13.50 1.46
CA ASP A 255 0.02 -13.12 2.71
C ASP A 255 -0.12 -11.62 3.04
N MET A 256 -1.33 -11.06 2.81
CA MET A 256 -1.64 -9.66 3.10
C MET A 256 -1.53 -9.38 4.59
N TYR A 257 -0.88 -8.26 4.93
CA TYR A 257 -0.66 -7.81 6.30
C TYR A 257 -1.91 -7.11 6.85
N VAL A 258 -2.72 -7.84 7.58
CA VAL A 258 -4.00 -7.40 8.15
C VAL A 258 -4.12 -7.75 9.62
N VAL A 259 -5.14 -7.23 10.31
CA VAL A 259 -5.46 -7.60 11.70
C VAL A 259 -5.82 -9.08 11.75
N GLY A 260 -5.27 -9.79 12.74
CA GLY A 260 -5.54 -11.20 12.98
C GLY A 260 -6.88 -11.46 13.66
N GLU A 261 -7.07 -12.72 14.11
CA GLU A 261 -8.24 -13.14 14.86
C GLU A 261 -8.36 -12.37 16.18
N GLU A 262 -9.58 -11.94 16.50
CA GLU A 262 -9.87 -11.23 17.74
C GLU A 262 -9.50 -12.09 18.96
N LEU A 263 -8.76 -11.50 19.87
CA LEU A 263 -8.35 -12.18 21.09
C LEU A 263 -9.49 -12.14 22.12
N PRO A 264 -9.65 -13.18 22.97
CA PRO A 264 -10.59 -13.13 24.06
C PRO A 264 -10.36 -11.89 24.95
N ALA A 265 -11.44 -11.24 25.40
CA ALA A 265 -11.36 -10.02 26.21
C ALA A 265 -10.47 -10.14 27.45
N VAL A 266 -10.38 -11.33 28.03
CA VAL A 266 -9.52 -11.65 29.19
C VAL A 266 -8.03 -11.50 28.89
N PHE A 267 -7.64 -11.46 27.59
CA PHE A 267 -6.25 -11.30 27.19
C PHE A 267 -5.76 -9.85 27.39
N GLY A 268 -6.65 -8.88 27.42
CA GLY A 268 -6.33 -7.47 27.68
C GLY A 268 -5.52 -6.75 26.59
N ASN A 269 -5.34 -7.36 25.41
CA ASN A 269 -4.59 -6.81 24.29
C ASN A 269 -5.37 -6.97 22.98
N SER A 270 -5.09 -6.08 22.02
CA SER A 270 -5.63 -6.17 20.66
C SER A 270 -4.93 -7.27 19.85
N ALA A 271 -5.66 -7.82 18.87
CA ALA A 271 -5.09 -8.80 17.95
C ALA A 271 -3.90 -8.23 17.15
N PRO A 272 -2.79 -8.96 17.03
CA PRO A 272 -1.65 -8.50 16.23
C PRO A 272 -1.99 -8.53 14.74
N LYS A 273 -1.38 -7.61 13.98
CA LYS A 273 -1.40 -7.69 12.51
C LYS A 273 -0.38 -8.70 12.03
N GLY A 274 -0.73 -9.46 10.99
CA GLY A 274 0.14 -10.47 10.37
C GLY A 274 -0.36 -10.85 8.98
N ASN A 275 0.19 -11.88 8.40
CA ASN A 275 -0.15 -12.34 7.04
C ASN A 275 -1.38 -13.26 7.04
N TYR A 276 -2.56 -12.69 7.24
CA TYR A 276 -3.80 -13.43 7.51
C TYR A 276 -4.82 -13.42 6.38
N ALA A 277 -4.56 -12.74 5.27
CA ALA A 277 -5.51 -12.66 4.16
C ALA A 277 -4.86 -12.86 2.79
N ASP A 278 -5.67 -13.35 1.84
CA ASP A 278 -5.35 -13.41 0.42
C ASP A 278 -6.49 -12.79 -0.38
N MET A 279 -6.15 -12.22 -1.53
CA MET A 279 -7.11 -11.58 -2.42
C MET A 279 -6.82 -11.94 -3.87
N ARG A 280 -7.86 -12.04 -4.67
CA ARG A 280 -7.79 -12.19 -6.12
C ARG A 280 -8.50 -11.03 -6.80
N THR A 281 -7.82 -10.41 -7.74
CA THR A 281 -8.38 -9.39 -8.63
C THR A 281 -8.37 -9.94 -10.06
N ASP A 282 -9.53 -10.00 -10.68
CA ASP A 282 -9.69 -10.30 -12.11
C ASP A 282 -10.09 -8.99 -12.79
N GLY A 283 -9.42 -8.64 -13.88
CA GLY A 283 -9.68 -7.40 -14.58
C GLY A 283 -9.34 -7.47 -16.05
N TRP A 284 -9.80 -6.47 -16.78
CA TRP A 284 -9.48 -6.23 -18.17
C TRP A 284 -9.35 -4.74 -18.43
N GLU A 285 -8.55 -4.39 -19.44
CA GLU A 285 -8.43 -3.02 -19.91
C GLU A 285 -8.28 -3.00 -21.43
N ALA A 286 -8.79 -1.94 -22.06
CA ALA A 286 -8.65 -1.73 -23.48
C ALA A 286 -8.47 -0.24 -23.77
N SER A 287 -7.58 0.08 -24.69
CA SER A 287 -7.40 1.44 -25.17
C SER A 287 -7.36 1.49 -26.70
N LEU A 288 -7.99 2.51 -27.25
CA LEU A 288 -8.01 2.79 -28.68
C LEU A 288 -7.59 4.25 -28.89
N SER A 289 -6.62 4.47 -29.76
CA SER A 289 -6.26 5.82 -30.15
C SER A 289 -6.17 5.97 -31.65
N TRP A 290 -6.66 7.11 -32.13
CA TRP A 290 -6.54 7.55 -33.53
C TRP A 290 -5.82 8.87 -33.57
N ARG A 291 -4.74 8.94 -34.37
CA ARG A 291 -4.01 10.18 -34.63
C ARG A 291 -3.90 10.44 -36.12
N ASP A 292 -4.12 11.67 -36.52
CA ASP A 292 -3.97 12.06 -37.91
C ASP A 292 -3.61 13.53 -38.02
N SER A 293 -3.19 13.95 -39.24
CA SER A 293 -2.88 15.33 -39.52
C SER A 293 -3.34 15.70 -40.93
N HIS A 294 -3.99 16.84 -41.05
CA HIS A 294 -4.50 17.37 -42.30
C HIS A 294 -4.04 18.82 -42.52
N LYS A 295 -3.83 19.20 -43.78
CA LYS A 295 -3.57 20.60 -44.11
C LYS A 295 -4.90 21.34 -44.26
N VAL A 296 -5.12 22.33 -43.40
CA VAL A 296 -6.30 23.22 -43.44
C VAL A 296 -5.80 24.65 -43.59
N ALA A 297 -6.21 25.33 -44.65
CA ALA A 297 -5.83 26.71 -44.99
C ALA A 297 -4.30 26.95 -44.94
N GLY A 298 -3.50 26.00 -45.47
CA GLY A 298 -2.07 26.07 -45.52
C GLY A 298 -1.32 25.77 -44.21
N LYS A 299 -2.03 25.50 -43.11
CA LYS A 299 -1.51 25.10 -41.79
C LYS A 299 -1.77 23.64 -41.54
N THR A 300 -0.89 22.95 -40.83
CA THR A 300 -1.07 21.56 -40.43
C THR A 300 -1.89 21.52 -39.15
N LEU A 301 -3.06 20.88 -39.21
CA LEU A 301 -3.88 20.51 -38.06
C LEU A 301 -3.58 19.05 -37.71
N SER A 302 -2.99 18.81 -36.54
CA SER A 302 -2.75 17.46 -35.99
C SER A 302 -3.68 17.22 -34.82
N TYR A 303 -4.29 16.04 -34.77
CA TYR A 303 -5.17 15.64 -33.68
C TYR A 303 -4.90 14.20 -33.25
N ASN A 304 -5.19 13.93 -31.98
CA ASN A 304 -5.14 12.61 -31.38
C ASN A 304 -6.36 12.42 -30.48
N ILE A 305 -7.11 11.37 -30.72
CA ILE A 305 -8.28 10.98 -29.91
C ILE A 305 -7.95 9.65 -29.27
N LYS A 306 -8.00 9.57 -27.94
CA LYS A 306 -7.78 8.34 -27.18
C LYS A 306 -8.97 8.04 -26.31
N VAL A 307 -9.46 6.80 -26.36
CA VAL A 307 -10.46 6.24 -25.45
C VAL A 307 -9.84 5.06 -24.73
N ALA A 308 -10.04 4.99 -23.42
CA ALA A 308 -9.64 3.86 -22.61
C ALA A 308 -10.81 3.43 -21.72
N VAL A 309 -10.99 2.12 -21.60
CA VAL A 309 -12.02 1.50 -20.76
C VAL A 309 -11.39 0.35 -19.99
N TRP A 310 -11.79 0.18 -18.74
CA TRP A 310 -11.30 -0.90 -17.88
C TRP A 310 -12.34 -1.25 -16.84
N ASP A 311 -12.27 -2.47 -16.34
CA ASP A 311 -13.03 -2.92 -15.18
C ASP A 311 -12.25 -3.99 -14.43
N ASN A 312 -12.47 -4.07 -13.12
CA ASN A 312 -11.89 -5.13 -12.30
C ASN A 312 -12.79 -5.49 -11.11
N THR A 313 -12.65 -6.72 -10.66
CA THR A 313 -13.33 -7.22 -9.47
C THR A 313 -12.31 -7.86 -8.55
N SER A 314 -12.26 -7.40 -7.30
CA SER A 314 -11.39 -7.93 -6.25
C SER A 314 -12.20 -8.72 -5.23
N LYS A 315 -11.79 -9.97 -4.95
CA LYS A 315 -12.42 -10.85 -3.97
C LYS A 315 -11.41 -11.34 -2.96
N ILE A 316 -11.80 -11.35 -1.69
CA ILE A 316 -11.04 -11.97 -0.61
C ILE A 316 -11.16 -13.48 -0.75
N THR A 317 -10.03 -14.18 -0.91
CA THR A 317 -10.00 -15.63 -1.12
C THR A 317 -9.61 -16.42 0.12
N ARG A 318 -8.96 -15.76 1.09
CA ARG A 318 -8.63 -16.29 2.41
C ARG A 318 -8.67 -15.15 3.42
N TYR A 319 -9.28 -15.40 4.56
CA TYR A 319 -9.23 -14.49 5.71
C TYR A 319 -9.33 -15.32 6.99
N THR A 320 -8.26 -15.35 7.77
CA THR A 320 -8.19 -16.22 8.96
C THR A 320 -8.79 -15.59 10.21
N ALA A 321 -8.96 -14.27 10.22
CA ALA A 321 -9.66 -13.58 11.29
C ALA A 321 -11.19 -13.83 11.18
N LYS A 322 -11.64 -14.97 11.66
CA LYS A 322 -13.07 -15.30 11.71
C LYS A 322 -13.73 -14.48 12.82
N THR A 323 -14.30 -13.36 12.48
CA THR A 323 -15.08 -12.58 13.45
C THR A 323 -16.46 -13.17 13.70
N GLY A 324 -16.93 -14.16 12.93
CA GLY A 324 -18.20 -14.86 13.13
C GLY A 324 -19.46 -13.97 13.18
N THR A 325 -19.27 -12.67 13.28
CA THR A 325 -20.28 -11.64 13.31
C THR A 325 -20.37 -10.97 11.96
N LEU A 326 -21.56 -10.95 11.42
CA LEU A 326 -21.88 -10.14 10.27
C LEU A 326 -21.66 -8.65 10.62
N PRO A 327 -21.26 -7.81 9.62
CA PRO A 327 -21.05 -6.40 9.87
C PRO A 327 -22.27 -5.78 10.54
N THR A 328 -22.14 -5.40 11.80
CA THR A 328 -23.14 -4.61 12.50
C THR A 328 -22.64 -3.17 12.55
N ASN A 329 -23.50 -2.23 12.13
CA ASN A 329 -23.29 -0.80 12.32
C ASN A 329 -21.98 -0.22 11.73
N TYR A 330 -21.95 0.02 10.42
CA TYR A 330 -20.92 0.83 9.74
C TYR A 330 -19.47 0.33 9.80
N SER A 331 -19.16 -0.79 10.45
CA SER A 331 -17.84 -1.39 10.41
C SER A 331 -17.74 -2.39 9.26
N ILE A 332 -16.74 -2.21 8.43
CA ILE A 332 -16.43 -3.18 7.36
C ILE A 332 -15.69 -4.35 8.01
N ASN A 333 -16.40 -5.45 8.22
CA ASN A 333 -15.78 -6.71 8.62
C ASN A 333 -15.47 -7.52 7.36
N TYR A 334 -14.20 -7.79 7.15
CA TYR A 334 -13.76 -8.60 6.03
C TYR A 334 -14.06 -10.06 6.26
N TYR A 335 -14.49 -10.77 5.20
CA TYR A 335 -14.75 -12.20 5.24
C TYR A 335 -14.33 -12.87 3.92
N GLU A 336 -14.11 -14.17 3.96
CA GLU A 336 -13.77 -14.98 2.79
C GLU A 336 -14.93 -14.99 1.78
N GLY A 337 -14.64 -14.69 0.51
CA GLY A 337 -15.63 -14.54 -0.55
C GLY A 337 -16.17 -13.12 -0.75
N MET A 338 -15.87 -12.19 0.16
CA MET A 338 -16.27 -10.78 0.04
C MET A 338 -15.68 -10.14 -1.21
N THR A 339 -16.51 -9.39 -1.93
CA THR A 339 -16.05 -8.49 -2.99
C THR A 339 -15.70 -7.13 -2.36
N LEU A 340 -14.49 -6.61 -2.65
CA LEU A 340 -14.10 -5.29 -2.15
C LEU A 340 -15.04 -4.21 -2.70
N GLY A 341 -15.45 -3.29 -1.84
CA GLY A 341 -16.46 -2.28 -2.16
C GLY A 341 -17.91 -2.73 -1.95
N GLU A 342 -18.12 -3.95 -1.47
CA GLU A 342 -19.44 -4.45 -1.08
C GLU A 342 -19.93 -3.70 0.17
N MET A 343 -21.12 -3.13 0.08
CA MET A 343 -21.76 -2.46 1.21
C MET A 343 -22.96 -3.26 1.70
N TRP A 344 -23.03 -3.41 3.01
CA TRP A 344 -24.15 -4.07 3.68
C TRP A 344 -25.04 -3.02 4.35
N GLY A 345 -26.35 -3.18 4.16
CA GLY A 345 -27.36 -2.30 4.78
C GLY A 345 -28.71 -2.99 4.92
N TYR A 346 -29.60 -2.32 5.58
CA TYR A 346 -31.01 -2.73 5.61
C TYR A 346 -31.72 -2.19 4.39
N LYS A 347 -32.53 -3.04 3.76
CA LYS A 347 -33.47 -2.61 2.75
C LYS A 347 -34.72 -2.07 3.45
N CYS A 348 -35.07 -0.81 3.16
CA CYS A 348 -36.31 -0.24 3.62
C CYS A 348 -37.43 -0.61 2.62
N ASP A 349 -38.41 -1.35 3.04
CA ASP A 349 -39.53 -1.75 2.19
C ASP A 349 -40.73 -0.77 2.29
N GLY A 350 -40.55 0.36 3.02
CA GLY A 350 -41.54 1.41 3.19
C GLY A 350 -41.82 1.73 4.65
N LEU A 351 -42.87 2.46 4.89
CA LEU A 351 -43.39 2.76 6.23
C LEU A 351 -44.47 1.76 6.58
N PHE A 352 -44.49 1.31 7.84
CA PHE A 352 -45.58 0.50 8.36
C PHE A 352 -46.90 1.24 8.23
N GLN A 353 -47.91 0.55 7.73
CA GLN A 353 -49.26 1.10 7.53
C GLN A 353 -50.22 0.70 8.64
N SER A 354 -49.86 -0.27 9.47
CA SER A 354 -50.63 -0.76 10.57
C SER A 354 -49.75 -1.32 11.69
N ASP A 355 -50.30 -1.43 12.93
CA ASP A 355 -49.62 -2.05 14.06
C ASP A 355 -49.35 -3.56 13.85
N GLU A 356 -50.11 -4.23 12.99
CA GLU A 356 -49.89 -5.62 12.62
C GLU A 356 -48.66 -5.80 11.75
N GLU A 357 -48.40 -4.87 10.80
CA GLU A 357 -47.19 -4.87 9.98
C GLU A 357 -45.95 -4.64 10.85
N ASP A 358 -45.99 -3.74 11.84
CA ASP A 358 -44.89 -3.48 12.75
C ASP A 358 -44.53 -4.72 13.58
N ASN A 359 -45.52 -5.46 14.06
CA ASN A 359 -45.31 -6.67 14.85
C ASN A 359 -44.85 -7.90 14.05
N THR A 360 -45.07 -7.92 12.73
CA THR A 360 -44.71 -9.04 11.85
C THR A 360 -43.52 -8.76 10.94
N SER A 361 -42.91 -7.57 11.06
CA SER A 361 -41.80 -7.14 10.21
C SER A 361 -40.58 -8.08 10.32
N LYS A 362 -40.01 -8.42 9.17
CA LYS A 362 -38.77 -9.19 9.07
C LYS A 362 -37.63 -8.28 8.60
N ILE A 363 -36.51 -8.31 9.29
CA ILE A 363 -35.27 -7.63 8.88
C ILE A 363 -34.69 -8.37 7.68
N THR A 364 -34.67 -7.73 6.53
CA THR A 364 -34.05 -8.27 5.31
C THR A 364 -32.71 -7.61 5.05
N ARG A 365 -31.68 -8.40 4.84
CA ARG A 365 -30.35 -7.91 4.44
C ARG A 365 -30.31 -7.64 2.96
N TYR A 366 -29.69 -6.54 2.59
CA TYR A 366 -29.43 -6.17 1.20
C TYR A 366 -27.94 -5.90 0.97
N THR A 367 -27.38 -6.50 -0.08
CA THR A 367 -26.02 -6.24 -0.56
C THR A 367 -26.13 -5.36 -1.81
N ALA A 368 -25.71 -4.11 -1.74
CA ALA A 368 -25.60 -3.26 -2.92
C ALA A 368 -24.16 -3.36 -3.47
N LYS A 369 -24.00 -3.77 -4.72
CA LYS A 369 -22.75 -3.54 -5.45
C LYS A 369 -22.69 -2.07 -5.81
N THR A 370 -21.86 -1.29 -5.15
CA THR A 370 -21.47 0.01 -5.64
C THR A 370 -20.27 -0.17 -6.57
N GLY A 371 -20.47 0.09 -7.85
CA GLY A 371 -19.35 0.35 -8.73
C GLY A 371 -18.65 1.62 -8.23
N THR A 372 -17.35 1.56 -7.99
CA THR A 372 -16.55 2.76 -7.75
C THR A 372 -16.63 3.63 -9.00
N LEU A 373 -17.23 4.81 -8.85
CA LEU A 373 -17.11 5.85 -9.88
C LEU A 373 -15.64 6.23 -9.99
N PRO A 374 -15.06 6.27 -11.19
CA PRO A 374 -13.69 6.73 -11.37
C PRO A 374 -13.61 8.20 -10.97
N THR A 375 -12.73 8.51 -10.02
CA THR A 375 -12.30 9.88 -9.71
C THR A 375 -11.30 10.38 -10.75
#